data_2c54f6ced4f54e0f7e9c37d4a8f508f4
#
_entry.id   2c54f6ced4f54e0f7e9c37d4a8f508f4
#
_cell.length_a   1.000
_cell.length_b   1.000
_cell.length_c   1.000
_cell.angle_alpha   90.00
_cell.angle_beta   90.00
_cell.angle_gamma   90.00
#
_symmetry.space_group_name_H-M   'P 1'
#
loop_
_entity.id
_entity.type
_entity.pdbx_description
1 polymer ?
#
loop_
_entity_poly.entity_id
_entity_poly.type
_entity_poly.pdbx_seq_one_letter_code
_entity_poly.pdbx_strand_id
1 'polypeptide(L)'
;MRIALFQPDIPQNTGNIFRLAACLGVSVDVIEPAGFLFDDKRLQRSLMDYIDHLNYKRHVDWEAFYQWYKTHNYRLILLTTKSQKKYYDFKYNHNDILLFGRESAGVPEEIHHCVHERLLIPMQKGLRSLNVSSAASMIVGEALRQLNSF
;
A
#
# COMPACT_ATOMS: atom_id res chain seq x y z
N MET A 1 -2.88 10.59 -5.14
CA MET A 1 -2.54 9.59 -4.11
C MET A 1 -2.30 8.24 -4.76
N ARG A 2 -1.43 7.41 -4.19
CA ARG A 2 -1.07 6.09 -4.71
C ARG A 2 -0.96 5.08 -3.55
N ILE A 3 -1.04 3.81 -3.85
CA ILE A 3 -0.72 2.70 -2.94
C ILE A 3 0.61 2.09 -3.39
N ALA A 4 1.52 1.77 -2.48
CA ALA A 4 2.71 0.98 -2.78
C ALA A 4 2.73 -0.30 -1.94
N LEU A 5 3.02 -1.42 -2.57
CA LEU A 5 3.14 -2.74 -1.95
C LEU A 5 4.60 -3.18 -1.98
N PHE A 6 5.21 -3.27 -0.81
CA PHE A 6 6.59 -3.74 -0.68
C PHE A 6 6.63 -5.26 -0.63
N GLN A 7 7.16 -5.87 -1.69
CA GLN A 7 7.39 -7.32 -1.79
C GLN A 7 6.21 -8.18 -1.29
N PRO A 8 4.99 -7.98 -1.82
CA PRO A 8 3.81 -8.66 -1.31
C PRO A 8 3.93 -10.18 -1.41
N ASP A 9 3.51 -10.91 -0.36
CA ASP A 9 3.66 -12.36 -0.26
C ASP A 9 2.40 -13.12 -0.70
N ILE A 10 1.22 -12.53 -0.49
CA ILE A 10 -0.06 -13.22 -0.61
C ILE A 10 -0.82 -12.67 -1.81
N PRO A 11 -0.98 -13.47 -2.89
CA PRO A 11 -1.60 -13.00 -4.13
C PRO A 11 -3.06 -12.56 -3.95
N GLN A 12 -3.83 -13.19 -3.05
CA GLN A 12 -5.20 -12.78 -2.76
C GLN A 12 -5.29 -11.37 -2.18
N ASN A 13 -4.37 -11.00 -1.28
CA ASN A 13 -4.33 -9.67 -0.69
C ASN A 13 -3.98 -8.61 -1.76
N THR A 14 -3.00 -8.90 -2.59
CA THR A 14 -2.63 -8.03 -3.72
C THR A 14 -3.81 -7.85 -4.68
N GLY A 15 -4.51 -8.93 -5.03
CA GLY A 15 -5.69 -8.86 -5.87
C GLY A 15 -6.82 -8.02 -5.27
N ASN A 16 -7.07 -8.15 -3.96
CA ASN A 16 -8.06 -7.33 -3.25
C ASN A 16 -7.68 -5.85 -3.24
N ILE A 17 -6.40 -5.54 -3.06
CA ILE A 17 -5.91 -4.15 -3.11
C ILE A 17 -5.99 -3.59 -4.54
N PHE A 18 -5.68 -4.39 -5.54
CA PHE A 18 -5.82 -4.00 -6.94
C PHE A 18 -7.28 -3.68 -7.29
N ARG A 19 -8.20 -4.53 -6.85
CA ARG A 19 -9.64 -4.29 -7.02
C ARG A 19 -10.10 -3.02 -6.31
N LEU A 20 -9.68 -2.83 -5.04
CA LEU A 20 -9.94 -1.60 -4.29
C LEU A 20 -9.47 -0.37 -5.07
N ALA A 21 -8.23 -0.42 -5.56
CA ALA A 21 -7.60 0.68 -6.28
C ALA A 21 -8.33 1.00 -7.59
N ALA A 22 -8.71 -0.03 -8.37
CA ALA A 22 -9.50 0.14 -9.58
C ALA A 22 -10.86 0.80 -9.28
N CYS A 23 -11.58 0.32 -8.26
CA CYS A 23 -12.88 0.87 -7.87
C CYS A 23 -12.81 2.32 -7.40
N LEU A 24 -11.71 2.73 -6.78
CA LEU A 24 -11.55 4.07 -6.19
C LEU A 24 -10.68 5.02 -7.04
N GLY A 25 -10.24 4.61 -8.22
CA GLY A 25 -9.40 5.42 -9.10
C GLY A 25 -8.01 5.73 -8.52
N VAL A 26 -7.46 4.83 -7.70
CA VAL A 26 -6.14 4.98 -7.06
C VAL A 26 -5.12 4.14 -7.81
N SER A 27 -3.96 4.69 -8.11
CA SER A 27 -2.86 3.94 -8.75
C SER A 27 -2.12 3.06 -7.76
N VAL A 28 -1.53 1.95 -8.23
CA VAL A 28 -0.75 1.03 -7.41
C VAL A 28 0.67 0.87 -7.94
N ASP A 29 1.65 0.88 -7.03
CA ASP A 29 3.04 0.52 -7.28
C ASP A 29 3.35 -0.80 -6.58
N VAL A 30 3.91 -1.75 -7.30
CA VAL A 30 4.39 -3.02 -6.74
C VAL A 30 5.90 -3.02 -6.74
N ILE A 31 6.51 -3.18 -5.58
CA ILE A 31 7.95 -3.24 -5.40
C ILE A 31 8.34 -4.71 -5.30
N GLU A 32 9.07 -5.20 -6.29
CA GLU A 32 9.48 -6.60 -6.37
C GLU A 32 10.71 -6.90 -5.51
N PRO A 33 11.01 -8.19 -5.26
CA PRO A 33 10.27 -9.37 -5.71
C PRO A 33 8.99 -9.62 -4.91
N ALA A 34 7.91 -10.00 -5.61
CA ALA A 34 6.72 -10.53 -4.96
C ALA A 34 6.91 -12.01 -4.62
N GLY A 35 6.21 -12.52 -3.60
CA GLY A 35 6.23 -13.93 -3.21
C GLY A 35 5.39 -14.84 -4.12
N PHE A 36 4.92 -14.35 -5.27
CA PHE A 36 4.10 -15.07 -6.24
C PHE A 36 4.34 -14.53 -7.66
N LEU A 37 3.88 -15.28 -8.66
CA LEU A 37 3.88 -14.83 -10.06
C LEU A 37 2.61 -14.01 -10.36
N PHE A 38 2.71 -13.02 -11.23
CA PHE A 38 1.58 -12.16 -11.58
C PHE A 38 0.51 -12.84 -12.45
N ASP A 39 0.81 -14.03 -13.00
CA ASP A 39 -0.16 -14.93 -13.63
C ASP A 39 -0.80 -15.94 -12.65
N ASP A 40 -0.53 -15.83 -11.35
CA ASP A 40 -1.12 -16.68 -10.32
C ASP A 40 -2.65 -16.61 -10.36
N LYS A 41 -3.28 -17.79 -10.42
CA LYS A 41 -4.74 -17.91 -10.51
C LYS A 41 -5.48 -17.28 -9.31
N ARG A 42 -4.84 -17.21 -8.14
CA ARG A 42 -5.41 -16.59 -6.94
C ARG A 42 -5.47 -15.07 -7.08
N LEU A 43 -4.42 -14.48 -7.65
CA LEU A 43 -4.39 -13.06 -8.01
C LEU A 43 -5.48 -12.75 -9.04
N GLN A 44 -5.52 -13.51 -10.13
CA GLN A 44 -6.48 -13.33 -11.22
C GLN A 44 -7.94 -13.45 -10.74
N ARG A 45 -8.24 -14.41 -9.87
CA ARG A 45 -9.59 -14.55 -9.27
C ARG A 45 -10.01 -13.34 -8.43
N SER A 46 -9.07 -12.74 -7.70
CA SER A 46 -9.34 -11.56 -6.87
C SER A 46 -9.52 -10.29 -7.71
N LEU A 47 -8.85 -10.22 -8.85
CA LEU A 47 -8.96 -9.10 -9.80
C LEU A 47 -10.27 -9.11 -10.58
N MET A 48 -10.78 -10.30 -10.96
CA MET A 48 -11.95 -10.44 -11.84
C MET A 48 -11.78 -9.57 -13.10
N ASP A 49 -12.80 -8.79 -13.47
CA ASP A 49 -12.82 -7.92 -14.67
C ASP A 49 -12.27 -6.50 -14.39
N TYR A 50 -11.67 -6.26 -13.20
CA TYR A 50 -11.20 -4.93 -12.80
C TYR A 50 -9.82 -4.54 -13.34
N ILE A 51 -9.10 -5.48 -13.98
CA ILE A 51 -7.72 -5.26 -14.46
C ILE A 51 -7.65 -4.12 -15.49
N ASP A 52 -8.65 -3.99 -16.35
CA ASP A 52 -8.70 -2.95 -17.39
C ASP A 52 -8.90 -1.53 -16.83
N HIS A 53 -9.35 -1.43 -15.59
CA HIS A 53 -9.55 -0.16 -14.88
C HIS A 53 -8.43 0.14 -13.90
N LEU A 54 -7.45 -0.73 -13.76
CA LEU A 54 -6.36 -0.61 -12.81
C LEU A 54 -5.15 0.08 -13.44
N ASN A 55 -4.75 1.20 -12.85
CA ASN A 55 -3.47 1.82 -13.16
C ASN A 55 -2.42 1.32 -12.17
N TYR A 56 -1.54 0.42 -12.61
CA TYR A 56 -0.46 -0.09 -11.76
C TYR A 56 0.90 -0.09 -12.47
N LYS A 57 1.95 -0.02 -11.67
CA LYS A 57 3.34 -0.06 -12.10
C LYS A 57 4.12 -1.05 -11.25
N ARG A 58 5.01 -1.83 -11.88
CA ARG A 58 5.96 -2.71 -11.19
C ARG A 58 7.33 -2.07 -11.18
N HIS A 59 7.98 -2.10 -10.04
CA HIS A 59 9.36 -1.68 -9.86
C HIS A 59 10.21 -2.91 -9.57
N VAL A 60 11.35 -3.04 -10.25
CA VAL A 60 12.20 -4.24 -10.16
C VAL A 60 12.75 -4.50 -8.76
N ASP A 61 12.88 -3.44 -7.95
CA ASP A 61 13.32 -3.50 -6.56
C ASP A 61 12.96 -2.20 -5.81
N TRP A 62 13.34 -2.15 -4.54
CA TRP A 62 13.17 -0.97 -3.69
C TRP A 62 13.93 0.25 -4.20
N GLU A 63 15.16 0.08 -4.66
CA GLU A 63 15.99 1.19 -5.12
C GLU A 63 15.37 1.88 -6.35
N ALA A 64 14.90 1.10 -7.31
CA ALA A 64 14.21 1.62 -8.49
C ALA A 64 12.94 2.40 -8.11
N PHE A 65 12.16 1.91 -7.14
CA PHE A 65 11.00 2.61 -6.61
C PHE A 65 11.40 3.89 -5.87
N TYR A 66 12.43 3.82 -5.02
CA TYR A 66 12.93 4.94 -4.22
C TYR A 66 13.35 6.11 -5.12
N GLN A 67 14.16 5.86 -6.13
CA GLN A 67 14.59 6.88 -7.08
C GLN A 67 13.40 7.46 -7.87
N TRP A 68 12.47 6.59 -8.28
CA TRP A 68 11.30 7.01 -9.02
C TRP A 68 10.40 7.95 -8.19
N TYR A 69 10.02 7.61 -6.97
CA TYR A 69 9.13 8.46 -6.19
C TYR A 69 9.79 9.79 -5.79
N LYS A 70 11.08 9.79 -5.54
CA LYS A 70 11.87 11.00 -5.24
C LYS A 70 11.83 12.00 -6.40
N THR A 71 12.07 11.54 -7.63
CA THR A 71 12.06 12.41 -8.83
C THR A 71 10.67 12.96 -9.16
N HIS A 72 9.60 12.30 -8.68
CA HIS A 72 8.22 12.74 -8.89
C HIS A 72 7.62 13.56 -7.74
N ASN A 73 8.43 13.93 -6.74
CA ASN A 73 8.02 14.72 -5.58
C ASN A 73 6.83 14.12 -4.80
N TYR A 74 6.77 12.80 -4.69
CA TYR A 74 5.80 12.14 -3.83
C TYR A 74 6.25 12.16 -2.37
N ARG A 75 5.29 12.13 -1.45
CA ARG A 75 5.50 11.94 -0.03
C ARG A 75 5.18 10.49 0.35
N LEU A 76 6.17 9.76 0.87
CA LEU A 76 6.05 8.34 1.21
C LEU A 76 5.61 8.16 2.66
N ILE A 77 4.47 7.48 2.87
CA ILE A 77 3.83 7.26 4.17
C ILE A 77 3.76 5.77 4.45
N LEU A 78 4.49 5.30 5.44
CA LEU A 78 4.53 3.87 5.81
C LEU A 78 3.44 3.52 6.81
N LEU A 79 2.64 2.50 6.49
CA LEU A 79 1.68 1.90 7.40
C LEU A 79 2.35 0.78 8.18
N THR A 80 2.47 0.94 9.50
CA THR A 80 3.24 0.04 10.34
C THR A 80 2.69 -0.02 11.76
N THR A 81 2.79 -1.19 12.39
CA THR A 81 2.46 -1.35 13.81
C THR A 81 3.51 -0.76 14.75
N LYS A 82 4.65 -0.34 14.21
CA LYS A 82 5.77 0.29 14.97
C LYS A 82 5.66 1.81 15.06
N SER A 83 4.53 2.42 14.69
CA SER A 83 4.27 3.85 14.84
C SER A 83 3.43 4.13 16.08
N GLN A 84 3.43 5.38 16.54
CA GLN A 84 2.52 5.90 17.56
C GLN A 84 1.48 6.86 16.96
N LYS A 85 1.72 7.36 15.75
CA LYS A 85 0.83 8.31 15.08
C LYS A 85 -0.33 7.57 14.42
N LYS A 86 -1.53 7.88 14.84
CA LYS A 86 -2.73 7.22 14.32
C LYS A 86 -3.06 7.72 12.92
N TYR A 87 -3.51 6.82 12.05
CA TYR A 87 -3.78 7.12 10.65
C TYR A 87 -4.85 8.21 10.44
N TYR A 88 -5.82 8.33 11.33
CA TYR A 88 -6.90 9.30 11.25
C TYR A 88 -6.53 10.69 11.81
N ASP A 89 -5.40 10.81 12.56
CA ASP A 89 -4.86 12.09 13.04
C ASP A 89 -3.88 12.72 12.04
N PHE A 90 -3.64 12.04 10.91
CA PHE A 90 -2.72 12.48 9.87
C PHE A 90 -3.45 13.27 8.78
N LYS A 91 -2.82 14.34 8.29
CA LYS A 91 -3.35 15.14 7.17
C LYS A 91 -2.78 14.62 5.85
N TYR A 92 -3.64 13.96 5.07
CA TYR A 92 -3.30 13.42 3.76
C TYR A 92 -3.27 14.51 2.68
N ASN A 93 -2.53 14.23 1.58
CA ASN A 93 -2.57 15.05 0.37
C ASN A 93 -2.52 14.18 -0.90
N HIS A 94 -2.77 14.81 -2.05
CA HIS A 94 -2.83 14.11 -3.34
C HIS A 94 -1.49 13.48 -3.77
N ASN A 95 -0.36 13.95 -3.24
CA ASN A 95 0.98 13.44 -3.55
C ASN A 95 1.46 12.37 -2.55
N ASP A 96 0.57 11.81 -1.73
CA ASP A 96 0.94 10.72 -0.84
C ASP A 96 0.99 9.39 -1.56
N ILE A 97 2.03 8.61 -1.26
CA ILE A 97 2.11 7.18 -1.53
C ILE A 97 1.96 6.46 -0.19
N LEU A 98 0.93 5.64 -0.07
CA LEU A 98 0.66 4.80 1.10
C LEU A 98 1.39 3.48 0.95
N LEU A 99 2.49 3.30 1.69
CA LEU A 99 3.34 2.12 1.61
C LEU A 99 2.90 1.05 2.61
N PHE A 100 2.63 -0.14 2.11
CA PHE A 100 2.31 -1.33 2.90
C PHE A 100 3.45 -2.34 2.77
N GLY A 101 3.89 -2.86 3.91
CA GLY A 101 4.91 -3.90 3.97
C GLY A 101 4.37 -5.28 3.58
N ARG A 102 5.29 -6.22 3.38
CA ARG A 102 4.95 -7.63 3.13
C ARG A 102 4.23 -8.23 4.33
N GLU A 103 3.34 -9.18 4.08
CA GLU A 103 2.48 -9.76 5.10
C GLU A 103 3.28 -10.52 6.15
N SER A 104 4.35 -11.21 5.74
CA SER A 104 5.15 -12.05 6.62
C SER A 104 6.13 -11.28 7.51
N ALA A 105 6.62 -10.09 7.08
CA ALA A 105 7.76 -9.43 7.73
C ALA A 105 7.69 -7.89 7.76
N GLY A 106 6.67 -7.27 7.18
CA GLY A 106 6.60 -5.81 7.03
C GLY A 106 7.66 -5.29 6.07
N VAL A 107 8.36 -4.21 6.45
CA VAL A 107 9.48 -3.65 5.69
C VAL A 107 10.76 -3.72 6.53
N PRO A 108 11.96 -3.78 5.89
CA PRO A 108 13.25 -3.65 6.58
C PRO A 108 13.35 -2.36 7.38
N GLU A 109 14.19 -2.37 8.42
CA GLU A 109 14.34 -1.23 9.34
C GLU A 109 14.82 0.04 8.64
N GLU A 110 15.70 -0.08 7.64
CA GLU A 110 16.16 1.04 6.83
C GLU A 110 15.02 1.80 6.14
N ILE A 111 13.95 1.11 5.73
CA ILE A 111 12.78 1.76 5.11
C ILE A 111 12.01 2.60 6.15
N HIS A 112 11.94 2.14 7.41
CA HIS A 112 11.35 2.94 8.48
C HIS A 112 12.03 4.30 8.67
N HIS A 113 13.32 4.40 8.35
CA HIS A 113 14.12 5.63 8.52
C HIS A 113 14.08 6.55 7.30
N CYS A 114 13.69 6.07 6.12
CA CYS A 114 13.71 6.87 4.90
C CYS A 114 12.33 7.37 4.44
N VAL A 115 11.25 6.97 5.12
CA VAL A 115 9.89 7.45 4.82
C VAL A 115 9.63 8.83 5.45
N HIS A 116 8.69 9.59 4.89
CA HIS A 116 8.33 10.90 5.39
C HIS A 116 7.50 10.84 6.68
N GLU A 117 6.66 9.81 6.79
CA GLU A 117 5.83 9.60 7.98
C GLU A 117 5.51 8.12 8.17
N ARG A 118 5.23 7.73 9.40
CA ARG A 118 4.79 6.38 9.79
C ARG A 118 3.46 6.48 10.51
N LEU A 119 2.50 5.67 10.08
CA LEU A 119 1.14 5.69 10.63
C LEU A 119 0.74 4.31 11.13
N LEU A 120 -0.11 4.32 12.15
CA LEU A 120 -0.63 3.16 12.86
C LEU A 120 -2.15 3.09 12.73
N ILE A 121 -2.70 1.92 12.49
CA ILE A 121 -4.10 1.60 12.78
C ILE A 121 -4.16 1.11 14.23
N PRO A 122 -4.85 1.79 15.16
CA PRO A 122 -4.97 1.33 16.53
C PRO A 122 -5.69 -0.02 16.59
N MET A 123 -5.15 -0.95 17.37
CA MET A 123 -5.73 -2.28 17.57
C MET A 123 -5.88 -2.59 19.05
N GLN A 124 -6.71 -3.55 19.38
CA GLN A 124 -6.86 -4.08 20.74
C GLN A 124 -5.53 -4.68 21.23
N LYS A 125 -5.25 -4.52 22.51
CA LYS A 125 -4.03 -5.03 23.14
C LYS A 125 -3.90 -6.54 22.93
N GLY A 126 -2.70 -6.99 22.54
CA GLY A 126 -2.39 -8.40 22.31
C GLY A 126 -2.62 -8.89 20.87
N LEU A 127 -3.25 -8.10 20.01
CA LEU A 127 -3.36 -8.42 18.58
C LEU A 127 -2.15 -7.89 17.81
N ARG A 128 -1.73 -8.64 16.76
CA ARG A 128 -0.46 -8.36 16.05
C ARG A 128 -0.62 -7.42 14.87
N SER A 129 -1.56 -7.74 13.99
CA SER A 129 -1.79 -7.00 12.75
C SER A 129 -3.16 -7.28 12.16
N LEU A 130 -3.64 -6.37 11.33
CA LEU A 130 -4.76 -6.59 10.44
C LEU A 130 -4.27 -7.23 9.13
N ASN A 131 -5.19 -7.88 8.41
CA ASN A 131 -4.95 -8.23 7.02
C ASN A 131 -4.60 -6.96 6.22
N VAL A 132 -3.59 -7.05 5.37
CA VAL A 132 -3.06 -5.87 4.65
C VAL A 132 -4.10 -5.23 3.72
N SER A 133 -4.96 -6.02 3.08
CA SER A 133 -6.01 -5.46 2.22
C SER A 133 -7.11 -4.76 3.02
N SER A 134 -7.42 -5.24 4.23
CA SER A 134 -8.32 -4.56 5.17
C SER A 134 -7.72 -3.24 5.66
N ALA A 135 -6.44 -3.26 6.03
CA ALA A 135 -5.71 -2.05 6.42
C ALA A 135 -5.67 -1.01 5.28
N ALA A 136 -5.41 -1.45 4.05
CA ALA A 136 -5.41 -0.60 2.87
C ALA A 136 -6.80 0.05 2.67
N SER A 137 -7.88 -0.71 2.79
CA SER A 137 -9.24 -0.19 2.64
C SER A 137 -9.57 0.90 3.66
N MET A 138 -9.20 0.71 4.93
CA MET A 138 -9.42 1.71 5.98
C MET A 138 -8.67 3.01 5.70
N ILE A 139 -7.40 2.92 5.35
CA ILE A 139 -6.52 4.08 5.20
C ILE A 139 -6.81 4.83 3.90
N VAL A 140 -7.01 4.11 2.80
CA VAL A 140 -7.41 4.73 1.52
C VAL A 140 -8.75 5.43 1.65
N GLY A 141 -9.73 4.80 2.32
CA GLY A 141 -11.03 5.41 2.57
C GLY A 141 -10.92 6.71 3.35
N GLU A 142 -10.16 6.73 4.45
CA GLU A 142 -9.94 7.96 5.23
C GLU A 142 -9.20 9.04 4.43
N ALA A 143 -8.16 8.66 3.69
CA ALA A 143 -7.41 9.60 2.87
C ALA A 143 -8.30 10.24 1.79
N LEU A 144 -9.09 9.46 1.07
CA LEU A 144 -10.02 9.96 0.04
C LEU A 144 -11.11 10.84 0.65
N ARG A 145 -11.62 10.49 1.84
CA ARG A 145 -12.56 11.32 2.59
C ARG A 145 -11.98 12.70 2.87
N GLN A 146 -10.75 12.77 3.36
CA GLN A 146 -10.08 14.06 3.64
C GLN A 146 -9.81 14.87 2.36
N LEU A 147 -9.53 14.20 1.25
CA LEU A 147 -9.24 14.84 -0.03
C LEU A 147 -10.50 15.23 -0.83
N ASN A 148 -11.70 14.96 -0.30
CA ASN A 148 -12.98 15.14 -1.01
C ASN A 148 -12.97 14.48 -2.41
N SER A 149 -12.41 13.27 -2.49
CA SER A 149 -12.20 12.54 -3.74
C SER A 149 -13.20 11.40 -3.95
N PHE A 150 -14.32 11.42 -3.25
CA PHE A 150 -15.46 10.53 -3.48
C PHE A 150 -16.53 11.22 -4.30
#